data_33686d212af68dd838dc8731a555c2f9
#
_entry.id   33686d212af68dd838dc8731a555c2f9
#
_cell.length_a   1.000
_cell.length_b   1.000
_cell.length_c   1.000
_cell.angle_alpha   90.00
_cell.angle_beta   90.00
_cell.angle_gamma   90.00
#
_symmetry.space_group_name_H-M   'P 1'
#
loop_
_entity.id
_entity.type
_entity.pdbx_description
1 polymer ?
#
loop_
_entity_poly.entity_id
_entity_poly.type
_entity_poly.pdbx_seq_one_letter_code
_entity_poly.pdbx_strand_id
1 'polypeptide(L)'
;MRTTKKQVAGLQEEAAAVELIQTESIEDTVNVSEGEQKKHPNFIESNTSGITLEELTTKNIIPTFCDSTLTISHQNFIGAVTGAAEQVFGALEPVECRVSHPIIGRIPEAQHKKASELAENEKTIFYQRLAWVSHVKNLTQTINGQPVNLTVGGVRSYNEDKLYNKHCAMKFKIFVGYKVRVCSNLCLTTDGFSGTIECMTEADIIEKSIELFESFNPHKEETLQLLENLQSTSISEEMFCKIIGRLRLYQFLPPLEQKKLPSLNIGDQAVSAMVKGYVSNPNFGKKEGEEITCWNLLQYANEAVKSAYIDRWLERNQNCMDFALGIQKALNGNDTEGYNWYLS
;
A
#
# COMPACT_ATOMS: atom_id res chain seq x y z
N MET A 1 -51.54 19.36 -24.33
CA MET A 1 -50.67 18.50 -25.14
C MET A 1 -49.49 19.30 -25.70
N ARG A 2 -48.57 19.76 -24.82
CA ARG A 2 -47.34 20.53 -25.19
C ARG A 2 -46.24 20.35 -24.12
N THR A 3 -45.89 19.09 -23.80
CA THR A 3 -44.89 18.83 -22.76
C THR A 3 -43.90 17.68 -23.10
N THR A 4 -43.80 17.28 -24.36
CA THR A 4 -43.03 16.09 -24.76
C THR A 4 -41.75 16.38 -25.56
N LYS A 5 -41.53 17.61 -26.03
CA LYS A 5 -40.31 17.92 -26.82
C LYS A 5 -39.11 18.42 -26.00
N LYS A 6 -39.31 18.98 -24.80
CA LYS A 6 -38.21 19.46 -23.95
C LYS A 6 -37.60 18.36 -23.10
N GLN A 7 -38.32 17.31 -22.76
CA GLN A 7 -37.79 16.17 -22.00
C GLN A 7 -36.94 15.21 -22.87
N VAL A 8 -37.27 15.11 -24.17
CA VAL A 8 -36.49 14.25 -25.08
C VAL A 8 -35.14 14.89 -25.46
N ALA A 9 -35.07 16.22 -25.54
CA ALA A 9 -33.81 16.93 -25.78
C ALA A 9 -32.82 16.83 -24.60
N GLY A 10 -33.32 16.91 -23.36
CA GLY A 10 -32.48 16.75 -22.17
C GLY A 10 -31.87 15.33 -21.99
N LEU A 11 -32.62 14.30 -22.34
CA LEU A 11 -32.17 12.92 -22.32
C LEU A 11 -31.17 12.58 -23.42
N GLN A 12 -31.21 13.29 -24.54
CA GLN A 12 -30.22 13.13 -25.63
C GLN A 12 -28.90 13.87 -25.34
N GLU A 13 -28.94 14.99 -24.61
CA GLU A 13 -27.73 15.68 -24.16
C GLU A 13 -27.01 14.91 -22.99
N GLU A 14 -27.77 14.29 -22.09
CA GLU A 14 -27.16 13.43 -21.05
C GLU A 14 -26.56 12.14 -21.61
N ALA A 15 -27.19 11.54 -22.62
CA ALA A 15 -26.67 10.36 -23.29
C ALA A 15 -25.40 10.67 -24.12
N ALA A 16 -25.33 11.84 -24.77
CA ALA A 16 -24.14 12.29 -25.49
C ALA A 16 -22.97 12.65 -24.51
N ALA A 17 -23.27 13.19 -23.32
CA ALA A 17 -22.26 13.48 -22.32
C ALA A 17 -21.67 12.20 -21.66
N VAL A 18 -22.46 11.15 -21.54
CA VAL A 18 -21.99 9.83 -21.02
C VAL A 18 -21.16 9.10 -22.08
N GLU A 19 -21.48 9.22 -23.35
CA GLU A 19 -20.70 8.63 -24.46
C GLU A 19 -19.34 9.36 -24.66
N LEU A 20 -19.27 10.69 -24.43
CA LEU A 20 -18.03 11.46 -24.48
C LEU A 20 -17.06 11.15 -23.33
N ILE A 21 -17.58 10.76 -22.17
CA ILE A 21 -16.74 10.36 -21.02
C ILE A 21 -16.15 8.95 -21.19
N GLN A 22 -16.79 8.10 -22.01
CA GLN A 22 -16.29 6.75 -22.30
C GLN A 22 -15.28 6.68 -23.47
N THR A 23 -15.16 7.71 -24.28
CA THR A 23 -14.23 7.73 -25.42
C THR A 23 -12.90 8.44 -25.17
N GLU A 24 -12.77 9.24 -24.11
CA GLU A 24 -11.49 9.88 -23.76
C GLU A 24 -10.52 9.02 -22.90
N SER A 25 -10.89 7.77 -22.58
CA SER A 25 -10.04 6.89 -21.75
C SER A 25 -9.32 5.78 -22.53
N ILE A 26 -9.27 5.79 -23.85
CA ILE A 26 -8.74 4.67 -24.67
C ILE A 26 -7.63 5.09 -25.68
N GLU A 27 -7.20 6.32 -25.76
CA GLU A 27 -6.15 6.74 -26.72
C GLU A 27 -4.85 7.23 -26.11
N ASP A 28 -4.30 6.54 -25.09
CA ASP A 28 -2.90 6.70 -24.69
C ASP A 28 -2.23 5.33 -24.58
N THR A 29 -2.14 4.64 -25.70
CA THR A 29 -1.22 3.50 -25.81
C THR A 29 -0.58 3.46 -27.19
N VAL A 30 0.73 3.25 -27.11
CA VAL A 30 1.63 2.78 -28.17
C VAL A 30 2.42 3.85 -28.93
N ASN A 31 3.54 4.23 -28.32
CA ASN A 31 4.78 4.37 -29.07
C ASN A 31 5.76 3.33 -28.56
N VAL A 32 5.85 2.22 -29.30
CA VAL A 32 6.87 1.18 -29.12
C VAL A 32 8.15 1.70 -29.73
N SER A 33 9.16 2.00 -28.92
CA SER A 33 10.55 2.10 -29.34
C SER A 33 11.34 0.99 -28.64
N GLU A 34 12.09 0.26 -29.44
CA GLU A 34 12.87 -0.94 -29.14
C GLU A 34 13.79 -0.76 -27.94
N GLY A 35 13.68 -1.67 -26.97
CA GLY A 35 14.50 -1.72 -25.76
C GLY A 35 13.69 -2.10 -24.54
N GLU A 36 12.89 -3.17 -24.59
CA GLU A 36 12.12 -3.66 -23.42
C GLU A 36 13.05 -4.18 -22.31
N GLN A 37 13.54 -3.28 -21.46
CA GLN A 37 13.78 -3.66 -20.07
C GLN A 37 12.41 -4.01 -19.47
N LYS A 38 12.21 -5.27 -19.06
CA LYS A 38 11.01 -5.70 -18.31
C LYS A 38 10.83 -4.78 -17.11
N LYS A 39 9.93 -3.83 -17.24
CA LYS A 39 9.62 -2.86 -16.17
C LYS A 39 9.02 -3.64 -15.03
N HIS A 40 9.72 -3.76 -13.91
CA HIS A 40 9.19 -4.41 -12.72
C HIS A 40 7.90 -3.71 -12.29
N PRO A 41 6.85 -4.45 -11.89
CA PRO A 41 5.62 -3.83 -11.41
C PRO A 41 5.89 -2.98 -10.18
N ASN A 42 5.16 -1.88 -10.04
CA ASN A 42 5.31 -0.98 -8.90
C ASN A 42 4.87 -1.67 -7.60
N PHE A 43 5.50 -1.31 -6.47
CA PHE A 43 5.11 -1.81 -5.16
C PHE A 43 3.87 -1.09 -4.60
N ILE A 44 3.56 0.12 -5.09
CA ILE A 44 2.34 0.89 -4.81
C ILE A 44 1.93 1.64 -6.08
N GLU A 45 0.63 1.71 -6.37
CA GLU A 45 0.11 2.24 -7.63
C GLU A 45 -0.71 3.52 -7.46
N SER A 46 -1.41 3.67 -6.34
CA SER A 46 -2.38 4.74 -6.04
C SER A 46 -1.88 6.15 -6.35
N ASN A 47 -2.22 6.72 -7.49
CA ASN A 47 -1.86 8.10 -7.89
C ASN A 47 -0.45 8.53 -7.46
N THR A 48 0.50 7.61 -7.56
CA THR A 48 1.90 7.83 -7.21
C THR A 48 2.76 7.88 -8.47
N SER A 49 3.80 8.70 -8.42
CA SER A 49 4.87 8.73 -9.42
C SER A 49 6.19 8.24 -8.83
N GLY A 50 6.98 7.53 -9.64
CA GLY A 50 8.36 7.21 -9.28
C GLY A 50 9.20 8.48 -9.25
N ILE A 51 10.14 8.54 -8.32
CA ILE A 51 11.10 9.64 -8.18
C ILE A 51 12.47 9.08 -7.78
N THR A 52 13.53 9.63 -8.31
CA THR A 52 14.89 9.26 -7.88
C THR A 52 15.22 9.92 -6.54
N LEU A 53 16.19 9.38 -5.81
CA LEU A 53 16.66 9.98 -4.56
C LEU A 53 17.25 11.39 -4.80
N GLU A 54 17.90 11.61 -5.93
CA GLU A 54 18.43 12.91 -6.32
C GLU A 54 17.30 13.92 -6.59
N GLU A 55 16.28 13.52 -7.33
CA GLU A 55 15.10 14.37 -7.57
C GLU A 55 14.33 14.64 -6.29
N LEU A 56 14.24 13.66 -5.38
CA LEU A 56 13.61 13.82 -4.07
C LEU A 56 14.27 14.94 -3.28
N THR A 57 15.60 15.06 -3.36
CA THR A 57 16.39 16.08 -2.68
C THR A 57 16.16 17.48 -3.25
N THR A 58 16.01 17.58 -4.58
CA THR A 58 15.97 18.87 -5.27
C THR A 58 14.55 19.41 -5.49
N LYS A 59 13.56 18.55 -5.62
CA LYS A 59 12.18 18.92 -5.98
C LYS A 59 11.19 18.88 -4.81
N ASN A 60 11.48 18.12 -3.76
CA ASN A 60 10.56 17.97 -2.63
C ASN A 60 10.82 19.01 -1.55
N ILE A 61 10.00 20.04 -1.56
CA ILE A 61 10.07 21.12 -0.56
C ILE A 61 9.53 20.59 0.77
N ILE A 62 10.33 20.72 1.81
CA ILE A 62 9.91 20.45 3.18
C ILE A 62 9.13 21.66 3.67
N PRO A 63 7.90 21.48 4.17
CA PRO A 63 7.19 22.60 4.77
C PRO A 63 7.90 23.06 6.04
N THR A 64 8.43 24.26 6.01
CA THR A 64 8.98 24.94 7.20
C THR A 64 7.91 25.84 7.77
N PHE A 65 7.27 25.42 8.87
CA PHE A 65 6.23 26.23 9.53
C PHE A 65 6.76 27.15 10.61
N CYS A 66 7.95 26.88 11.10
CA CYS A 66 8.62 27.68 12.11
C CYS A 66 10.12 27.74 11.77
N ASP A 67 10.68 28.91 11.70
CA ASP A 67 12.10 29.17 11.42
C ASP A 67 13.07 28.53 12.43
N SER A 68 12.56 28.03 13.55
CA SER A 68 13.33 27.46 14.65
C SER A 68 13.17 25.95 14.84
N THR A 69 12.37 25.25 14.01
CA THR A 69 12.15 23.81 14.17
C THR A 69 12.77 23.08 12.99
N LEU A 70 13.76 22.21 13.27
CA LEU A 70 14.33 21.31 12.29
C LEU A 70 13.27 20.28 11.89
N THR A 71 12.93 20.26 10.61
CA THR A 71 12.05 19.25 10.02
C THR A 71 12.91 18.20 9.35
N ILE A 72 12.75 16.92 9.73
CA ILE A 72 13.46 15.83 9.09
C ILE A 72 12.95 15.71 7.66
N SER A 73 13.84 15.73 6.68
CA SER A 73 13.49 15.60 5.27
C SER A 73 13.16 14.17 4.89
N HIS A 74 12.52 13.97 3.74
CA HIS A 74 12.35 12.64 3.16
C HIS A 74 13.70 11.93 2.96
N GLN A 75 14.69 12.66 2.47
CA GLN A 75 16.05 12.14 2.24
C GLN A 75 16.71 11.71 3.56
N ASN A 76 16.63 12.52 4.60
CA ASN A 76 17.20 12.20 5.90
C ASN A 76 16.50 11.01 6.54
N PHE A 77 15.18 10.92 6.39
CA PHE A 77 14.42 9.75 6.81
C PHE A 77 14.91 8.46 6.11
N ILE A 78 15.05 8.49 4.78
CA ILE A 78 15.57 7.34 4.02
C ILE A 78 16.99 7.01 4.50
N GLY A 79 17.88 8.01 4.61
CA GLY A 79 19.27 7.81 5.03
C GLY A 79 19.38 7.20 6.43
N ALA A 80 18.57 7.68 7.39
CA ALA A 80 18.56 7.16 8.75
C ALA A 80 18.14 5.68 8.80
N VAL A 81 17.06 5.32 8.11
CA VAL A 81 16.55 3.95 8.09
C VAL A 81 17.46 3.00 7.30
N THR A 82 17.97 3.44 6.13
CA THR A 82 18.90 2.60 5.34
C THR A 82 20.21 2.37 6.08
N GLY A 83 20.76 3.38 6.76
CA GLY A 83 21.95 3.22 7.59
C GLY A 83 21.75 2.23 8.74
N ALA A 84 20.60 2.28 9.42
CA ALA A 84 20.23 1.30 10.44
C ALA A 84 20.07 -0.12 9.85
N ALA A 85 19.45 -0.23 8.69
CA ALA A 85 19.26 -1.53 8.01
C ALA A 85 20.59 -2.14 7.55
N GLU A 86 21.52 -1.32 7.04
CA GLU A 86 22.86 -1.79 6.65
C GLU A 86 23.67 -2.29 7.83
N GLN A 87 23.49 -1.69 9.01
CA GLN A 87 24.13 -2.15 10.24
C GLN A 87 23.64 -3.54 10.65
N VAL A 88 22.34 -3.84 10.50
CA VAL A 88 21.73 -5.10 10.98
C VAL A 88 21.77 -6.19 9.91
N PHE A 89 21.48 -5.86 8.65
CA PHE A 89 21.30 -6.85 7.58
C PHE A 89 22.41 -6.83 6.52
N GLY A 90 23.30 -5.82 6.52
CA GLY A 90 24.32 -5.61 5.50
C GLY A 90 23.85 -4.79 4.33
N ALA A 91 24.60 -4.81 3.24
CA ALA A 91 24.43 -3.90 2.11
C ALA A 91 23.04 -3.97 1.45
N LEU A 92 22.51 -2.80 1.07
CA LEU A 92 21.22 -2.65 0.41
C LEU A 92 21.36 -2.44 -1.10
N GLU A 93 20.29 -2.78 -1.84
CA GLU A 93 20.11 -2.37 -3.23
C GLU A 93 19.69 -0.88 -3.28
N PRO A 94 19.75 -0.22 -4.46
CA PRO A 94 19.27 1.16 -4.61
C PRO A 94 17.82 1.32 -4.17
N VAL A 95 17.53 2.45 -3.53
CA VAL A 95 16.20 2.75 -3.02
C VAL A 95 15.23 3.04 -4.17
N GLU A 96 14.07 2.42 -4.14
CA GLU A 96 12.93 2.72 -5.01
C GLU A 96 11.97 3.64 -4.26
N CYS A 97 11.76 4.87 -4.76
CA CYS A 97 10.89 5.87 -4.15
C CYS A 97 9.65 6.14 -5.00
N ARG A 98 8.51 6.30 -4.33
CA ARG A 98 7.27 6.77 -4.94
C ARG A 98 6.63 7.86 -4.09
N VAL A 99 6.20 8.92 -4.76
CA VAL A 99 5.56 10.08 -4.11
C VAL A 99 4.14 10.27 -4.60
N SER A 100 3.28 10.79 -3.73
CA SER A 100 1.93 11.19 -4.12
C SER A 100 1.97 12.43 -5.00
N HIS A 101 0.81 12.78 -5.59
CA HIS A 101 0.62 14.13 -6.13
C HIS A 101 0.86 15.18 -5.03
N PRO A 102 1.26 16.41 -5.41
CA PRO A 102 1.48 17.50 -4.46
C PRO A 102 0.20 17.85 -3.68
N ILE A 103 0.35 18.05 -2.38
CA ILE A 103 -0.71 18.55 -1.50
C ILE A 103 -0.41 20.02 -1.20
N ILE A 104 -1.40 20.88 -1.45
CA ILE A 104 -1.28 22.33 -1.29
C ILE A 104 -2.29 22.79 -0.23
N GLY A 105 -1.78 23.27 0.90
CA GLY A 105 -2.58 23.94 1.91
C GLY A 105 -2.98 25.35 1.47
N ARG A 106 -3.99 25.93 2.12
CA ARG A 106 -4.61 27.22 1.77
C ARG A 106 -4.81 28.06 3.00
N ILE A 107 -4.75 29.39 2.83
CA ILE A 107 -5.27 30.30 3.85
C ILE A 107 -6.78 30.15 4.01
N PRO A 108 -7.37 30.53 5.17
CA PRO A 108 -8.79 30.39 5.42
C PRO A 108 -9.69 31.01 4.34
N GLU A 109 -9.30 32.16 3.81
CA GLU A 109 -10.05 32.93 2.80
C GLU A 109 -10.11 32.21 1.44
N ALA A 110 -9.13 31.34 1.15
CA ALA A 110 -9.00 30.62 -0.11
C ALA A 110 -9.49 29.15 -0.03
N GLN A 111 -10.09 28.71 1.07
CA GLN A 111 -10.54 27.33 1.25
C GLN A 111 -11.54 26.85 0.20
N HIS A 112 -12.34 27.76 -0.36
CA HIS A 112 -13.34 27.47 -1.38
C HIS A 112 -12.75 27.32 -2.80
N LYS A 113 -11.50 27.75 -3.04
CA LYS A 113 -10.84 27.69 -4.35
C LYS A 113 -10.28 26.30 -4.66
N LYS A 114 -10.25 25.92 -5.93
CA LYS A 114 -9.50 24.72 -6.38
C LYS A 114 -8.00 24.98 -6.33
N ALA A 115 -7.20 23.92 -6.26
CA ALA A 115 -5.74 24.03 -6.22
C ALA A 115 -5.15 24.80 -7.43
N SER A 116 -5.76 24.65 -8.61
CA SER A 116 -5.38 25.37 -9.83
C SER A 116 -5.73 26.86 -9.83
N GLU A 117 -6.59 27.32 -8.93
CA GLU A 117 -7.08 28.70 -8.83
C GLU A 117 -6.38 29.51 -7.72
N LEU A 118 -5.47 28.85 -6.99
CA LEU A 118 -4.77 29.48 -5.87
C LEU A 118 -3.63 30.39 -6.36
N ALA A 119 -3.64 31.63 -5.91
CA ALA A 119 -2.48 32.51 -6.03
C ALA A 119 -1.35 32.08 -5.08
N GLU A 120 -0.11 32.44 -5.37
CA GLU A 120 1.04 32.02 -4.55
C GLU A 120 0.93 32.45 -3.08
N ASN A 121 0.41 33.64 -2.81
CA ASN A 121 0.18 34.17 -1.46
C ASN A 121 -0.97 33.47 -0.72
N GLU A 122 -1.77 32.67 -1.39
CA GLU A 122 -2.88 31.90 -0.80
C GLU A 122 -2.47 30.47 -0.43
N LYS A 123 -1.30 30.03 -0.92
CA LYS A 123 -0.73 28.71 -0.61
C LYS A 123 0.04 28.77 0.71
N THR A 124 -0.25 27.83 1.61
CA THR A 124 0.39 27.77 2.92
C THR A 124 1.38 26.63 3.05
N ILE A 125 1.16 25.54 2.31
CA ILE A 125 1.95 24.30 2.40
C ILE A 125 2.05 23.68 1.03
N PHE A 126 3.23 23.16 0.73
CA PHE A 126 3.45 22.24 -0.38
C PHE A 126 4.21 21.02 0.12
N TYR A 127 3.64 19.81 -0.04
CA TYR A 127 4.33 18.57 0.30
C TYR A 127 3.79 17.39 -0.49
N GLN A 128 4.58 16.33 -0.56
CA GLN A 128 4.18 15.04 -1.13
C GLN A 128 4.37 13.95 -0.07
N ARG A 129 3.45 12.98 -0.05
CA ARG A 129 3.64 11.76 0.74
C ARG A 129 4.70 10.91 0.06
N LEU A 130 5.49 10.21 0.85
CA LEU A 130 6.54 9.32 0.38
C LEU A 130 6.26 7.88 0.83
N ALA A 131 6.41 6.94 -0.11
CA ALA A 131 6.65 5.54 0.19
C ALA A 131 7.96 5.11 -0.51
N TRP A 132 8.76 4.30 0.15
CA TRP A 132 10.01 3.82 -0.41
C TRP A 132 10.35 2.42 0.07
N VAL A 133 11.12 1.69 -0.73
CA VAL A 133 11.59 0.34 -0.43
C VAL A 133 13.04 0.18 -0.86
N SER A 134 13.79 -0.70 -0.20
CA SER A 134 15.10 -1.16 -0.60
C SER A 134 15.27 -2.63 -0.24
N HIS A 135 15.92 -3.41 -1.10
CA HIS A 135 16.17 -4.82 -0.87
C HIS A 135 17.52 -5.03 -0.19
N VAL A 136 17.55 -5.98 0.74
CA VAL A 136 18.83 -6.44 1.31
C VAL A 136 19.53 -7.32 0.29
N LYS A 137 20.79 -7.00 -0.06
CA LYS A 137 21.57 -7.78 -1.00
C LYS A 137 21.83 -9.19 -0.48
N ASN A 138 21.83 -10.16 -1.39
CA ASN A 138 22.13 -11.56 -1.10
C ASN A 138 21.17 -12.27 -0.12
N LEU A 139 20.06 -11.64 0.27
CA LEU A 139 18.99 -12.25 1.05
C LEU A 139 17.75 -12.49 0.19
N THR A 140 17.94 -13.23 -0.89
CA THR A 140 16.87 -13.73 -1.76
C THR A 140 16.61 -15.19 -1.43
N GLN A 141 15.34 -15.52 -1.17
CA GLN A 141 14.85 -16.87 -0.95
C GLN A 141 13.84 -17.24 -2.03
N THR A 142 13.55 -18.53 -2.18
CA THR A 142 12.48 -18.99 -3.06
C THR A 142 11.37 -19.55 -2.20
N ILE A 143 10.19 -18.92 -2.24
CA ILE A 143 9.00 -19.35 -1.53
C ILE A 143 7.92 -19.68 -2.56
N ASN A 144 7.39 -20.90 -2.49
CA ASN A 144 6.30 -21.35 -3.37
C ASN A 144 6.64 -21.14 -4.86
N GLY A 145 7.90 -21.39 -5.23
CA GLY A 145 8.41 -21.23 -6.60
C GLY A 145 8.66 -19.77 -7.02
N GLN A 146 8.49 -18.80 -6.13
CA GLN A 146 8.67 -17.38 -6.42
C GLN A 146 9.87 -16.81 -5.64
N PRO A 147 10.74 -16.02 -6.30
CA PRO A 147 11.82 -15.32 -5.61
C PRO A 147 11.27 -14.20 -4.74
N VAL A 148 11.66 -14.20 -3.47
CA VAL A 148 11.33 -13.17 -2.48
C VAL A 148 12.61 -12.58 -1.90
N ASN A 149 12.62 -11.28 -1.69
CA ASN A 149 13.74 -10.56 -1.11
C ASN A 149 13.37 -9.99 0.25
N LEU A 150 14.27 -10.10 1.23
CA LEU A 150 14.17 -9.30 2.42
C LEU A 150 14.23 -7.83 2.03
N THR A 151 13.25 -7.06 2.48
CA THR A 151 13.01 -5.68 2.04
C THR A 151 12.76 -4.81 3.24
N VAL A 152 13.43 -3.68 3.30
CA VAL A 152 13.19 -2.62 4.28
C VAL A 152 12.56 -1.42 3.57
N GLY A 153 11.87 -0.60 4.32
CA GLY A 153 11.29 0.60 3.74
C GLY A 153 10.51 1.43 4.73
N GLY A 154 9.83 2.42 4.22
CA GLY A 154 9.03 3.27 5.07
C GLY A 154 8.07 4.19 4.33
N VAL A 155 7.22 4.81 5.12
CA VAL A 155 6.22 5.78 4.68
C VAL A 155 6.35 7.05 5.52
N ARG A 156 6.29 8.19 4.83
CA ARG A 156 6.16 9.51 5.45
C ARG A 156 4.98 10.26 4.87
N SER A 157 4.10 10.69 5.76
CA SER A 157 2.92 11.48 5.42
C SER A 157 2.84 12.72 6.30
N TYR A 158 3.25 13.87 5.78
CA TYR A 158 3.24 15.12 6.56
C TYR A 158 1.86 15.54 7.07
N ASN A 159 0.77 15.08 6.45
CA ASN A 159 -0.58 15.33 6.93
C ASN A 159 -0.92 14.63 8.26
N GLU A 160 -0.10 13.68 8.67
CA GLU A 160 -0.21 13.02 9.99
C GLU A 160 0.54 13.80 11.08
N ASP A 161 1.44 14.71 10.69
CA ASP A 161 2.21 15.56 11.59
C ASP A 161 1.38 16.76 12.08
N LYS A 162 1.64 17.23 13.30
CA LYS A 162 1.06 18.48 13.82
C LYS A 162 1.92 19.68 13.40
N LEU A 163 1.95 19.95 12.11
CA LEU A 163 2.89 20.88 11.47
C LEU A 163 2.86 22.34 12.01
N TYR A 164 1.78 22.74 12.65
CA TYR A 164 1.63 24.10 13.22
C TYR A 164 2.06 24.20 14.69
N ASN A 165 2.44 23.09 15.31
CA ASN A 165 2.86 23.07 16.71
C ASN A 165 4.39 23.00 16.80
N LYS A 166 5.00 23.96 17.50
CA LYS A 166 6.43 23.89 17.88
C LYS A 166 6.64 22.68 18.79
N HIS A 167 7.73 21.98 18.59
CA HIS A 167 8.12 20.81 19.43
C HIS A 167 7.18 19.61 19.38
N CYS A 168 6.40 19.44 18.32
CA CYS A 168 5.69 18.18 18.11
C CYS A 168 6.59 17.17 17.41
N ALA A 169 6.53 15.95 17.90
CA ALA A 169 7.18 14.83 17.24
C ALA A 169 6.60 14.60 15.84
N MET A 170 7.48 14.29 14.91
CA MET A 170 7.12 13.94 13.54
C MET A 170 6.80 12.45 13.47
N LYS A 171 5.90 12.07 12.56
CA LYS A 171 5.39 10.71 12.42
C LYS A 171 6.01 10.00 11.22
N PHE A 172 6.47 8.79 11.48
CA PHE A 172 7.05 7.90 10.48
C PHE A 172 6.49 6.50 10.62
N LYS A 173 6.56 5.72 9.53
CA LYS A 173 6.26 4.29 9.54
C LYS A 173 7.43 3.59 8.88
N ILE A 174 7.97 2.57 9.54
CA ILE A 174 9.12 1.79 9.10
C ILE A 174 8.72 0.33 9.04
N PHE A 175 9.26 -0.40 8.11
CA PHE A 175 9.02 -1.83 8.01
C PHE A 175 10.24 -2.63 7.55
N VAL A 176 10.22 -3.92 7.89
CA VAL A 176 11.01 -4.98 7.32
C VAL A 176 10.10 -6.16 7.01
N GLY A 177 10.23 -6.75 5.84
CA GLY A 177 9.36 -7.85 5.38
C GLY A 177 9.88 -8.47 4.10
N TYR A 178 9.08 -9.32 3.47
CA TYR A 178 9.48 -9.98 2.24
C TYR A 178 8.69 -9.44 1.04
N LYS A 179 9.38 -9.06 -0.04
CA LYS A 179 8.76 -8.61 -1.28
C LYS A 179 8.95 -9.65 -2.38
N VAL A 180 7.85 -10.05 -3.00
CA VAL A 180 7.85 -10.99 -4.13
C VAL A 180 8.36 -10.26 -5.38
N ARG A 181 9.41 -10.75 -6.02
CA ARG A 181 10.06 -10.04 -7.15
C ARG A 181 9.18 -9.92 -8.38
N VAL A 182 8.40 -10.94 -8.71
CA VAL A 182 7.62 -10.98 -9.96
C VAL A 182 6.43 -10.04 -9.99
N CYS A 183 5.87 -9.69 -8.85
CA CYS A 183 4.68 -8.84 -8.73
C CYS A 183 4.89 -7.62 -7.83
N SER A 184 6.01 -7.54 -7.13
CA SER A 184 6.29 -6.49 -6.12
C SER A 184 5.30 -6.45 -4.94
N ASN A 185 4.61 -7.55 -4.66
CA ASN A 185 3.74 -7.68 -3.49
C ASN A 185 4.57 -7.74 -2.21
N LEU A 186 4.18 -6.97 -1.20
CA LEU A 186 4.82 -6.94 0.10
C LEU A 186 4.11 -7.89 1.07
N CYS A 187 4.84 -8.85 1.61
CA CYS A 187 4.40 -9.73 2.69
C CYS A 187 4.93 -9.16 4.01
N LEU A 188 4.06 -8.54 4.78
CA LEU A 188 4.40 -7.80 5.99
C LEU A 188 3.70 -8.40 7.20
N THR A 189 4.49 -8.89 8.16
CA THR A 189 3.99 -9.37 9.46
C THR A 189 3.95 -8.26 10.49
N THR A 190 3.23 -8.48 11.59
CA THR A 190 3.19 -7.54 12.72
C THR A 190 4.58 -7.25 13.27
N ASP A 191 5.43 -8.26 13.41
CA ASP A 191 6.79 -8.13 13.95
C ASP A 191 7.73 -7.33 13.04
N GLY A 192 7.40 -7.24 11.76
CA GLY A 192 8.14 -6.46 10.77
C GLY A 192 7.62 -5.03 10.58
N PHE A 193 6.65 -4.58 11.35
CA PHE A 193 6.04 -3.26 11.18
C PHE A 193 6.05 -2.43 12.47
N SER A 194 6.67 -1.27 12.42
CA SER A 194 6.78 -0.36 13.57
C SER A 194 5.45 0.27 14.01
N GLY A 195 4.40 0.18 13.17
CA GLY A 195 3.28 1.09 13.31
C GLY A 195 3.68 2.54 13.04
N THR A 196 2.93 3.48 13.60
CA THR A 196 3.30 4.90 13.55
C THR A 196 4.23 5.22 14.72
N ILE A 197 5.46 5.59 14.42
CA ILE A 197 6.46 6.06 15.40
C ILE A 197 6.51 7.58 15.42
N GLU A 198 6.79 8.14 16.59
CA GLU A 198 6.98 9.57 16.78
C GLU A 198 8.46 9.84 17.09
N CYS A 199 9.08 10.74 16.32
CA CYS A 199 10.50 11.09 16.41
C CYS A 199 10.68 12.61 16.38
N MET A 200 11.62 13.11 17.19
CA MET A 200 12.01 14.52 17.19
C MET A 200 13.29 14.74 16.38
N THR A 201 14.13 13.74 16.28
CA THR A 201 15.47 13.80 15.67
C THR A 201 15.70 12.63 14.72
N GLU A 202 16.71 12.74 13.86
CA GLU A 202 17.17 11.61 13.03
C GLU A 202 17.73 10.47 13.89
N ALA A 203 18.33 10.79 15.04
CA ALA A 203 18.82 9.79 15.99
C ALA A 203 17.68 8.90 16.53
N ASP A 204 16.51 9.48 16.81
CA ASP A 204 15.33 8.72 17.24
C ASP A 204 14.88 7.75 16.15
N ILE A 205 14.98 8.17 14.86
CA ILE A 205 14.62 7.29 13.73
C ILE A 205 15.61 6.11 13.65
N ILE A 206 16.90 6.39 13.77
CA ILE A 206 17.95 5.35 13.75
C ILE A 206 17.72 4.35 14.88
N GLU A 207 17.54 4.81 16.12
CA GLU A 207 17.30 3.98 17.28
C GLU A 207 16.10 3.06 17.10
N LYS A 208 14.94 3.63 16.74
CA LYS A 208 13.71 2.86 16.51
C LYS A 208 13.79 1.92 15.31
N SER A 209 14.58 2.27 14.30
CA SER A 209 14.84 1.39 13.16
C SER A 209 15.69 0.19 13.56
N ILE A 210 16.75 0.41 14.34
CA ILE A 210 17.61 -0.66 14.87
C ILE A 210 16.78 -1.59 15.76
N GLU A 211 16.00 -1.06 16.70
CA GLU A 211 15.12 -1.87 17.57
C GLU A 211 14.20 -2.78 16.73
N LEU A 212 13.53 -2.24 15.70
CA LEU A 212 12.66 -3.03 14.82
C LEU A 212 13.44 -4.12 14.09
N PHE A 213 14.57 -3.76 13.50
CA PHE A 213 15.36 -4.68 12.67
C PHE A 213 16.05 -5.77 13.49
N GLU A 214 16.58 -5.44 14.67
CA GLU A 214 17.16 -6.41 15.59
C GLU A 214 16.09 -7.34 16.18
N SER A 215 14.90 -6.84 16.47
CA SER A 215 13.77 -7.66 16.91
C SER A 215 13.31 -8.63 15.82
N PHE A 216 13.25 -8.19 14.57
CA PHE A 216 12.80 -9.00 13.43
C PHE A 216 13.86 -10.04 13.00
N ASN A 217 15.15 -9.71 13.07
CA ASN A 217 16.23 -10.54 12.49
C ASN A 217 16.26 -12.00 13.00
N PRO A 218 16.05 -12.30 14.29
CA PRO A 218 15.95 -13.67 14.78
C PRO A 218 14.75 -14.44 14.21
N HIS A 219 13.64 -13.73 13.91
CA HIS A 219 12.37 -14.30 13.47
C HIS A 219 12.20 -14.37 11.94
N LYS A 220 13.20 -13.95 11.18
CA LYS A 220 13.11 -13.93 9.70
C LYS A 220 12.86 -15.31 9.12
N GLU A 221 13.46 -16.35 9.66
CA GLU A 221 13.26 -17.73 9.20
C GLU A 221 11.85 -18.24 9.53
N GLU A 222 11.33 -17.88 10.71
CA GLU A 222 9.95 -18.18 11.10
C GLU A 222 8.94 -17.50 10.15
N THR A 223 9.21 -16.25 9.78
CA THR A 223 8.39 -15.52 8.79
C THR A 223 8.41 -16.21 7.44
N LEU A 224 9.59 -16.67 6.96
CA LEU A 224 9.68 -17.44 5.72
C LEU A 224 8.87 -18.73 5.80
N GLN A 225 8.98 -19.46 6.92
CA GLN A 225 8.22 -20.67 7.15
C GLN A 225 6.70 -20.44 7.17
N LEU A 226 6.24 -19.32 7.75
CA LEU A 226 4.82 -18.93 7.70
C LEU A 226 4.35 -18.73 6.26
N LEU A 227 5.17 -18.05 5.43
CA LEU A 227 4.85 -17.82 4.02
C LEU A 227 4.83 -19.13 3.20
N GLU A 228 5.78 -20.02 3.43
CA GLU A 228 5.81 -21.34 2.79
C GLU A 228 4.58 -22.17 3.18
N ASN A 229 4.21 -22.18 4.46
CA ASN A 229 3.09 -22.93 4.98
C ASN A 229 1.75 -22.49 4.36
N LEU A 230 1.59 -21.24 3.91
CA LEU A 230 0.38 -20.80 3.21
C LEU A 230 0.09 -21.60 1.93
N GLN A 231 1.10 -22.19 1.30
CA GLN A 231 0.93 -23.07 0.13
C GLN A 231 0.30 -24.43 0.49
N SER A 232 0.46 -24.89 1.72
CA SER A 232 -0.02 -26.20 2.15
C SER A 232 -1.53 -26.32 2.33
N THR A 233 -2.24 -25.20 2.36
CA THR A 233 -3.69 -25.15 2.62
C THR A 233 -4.42 -24.70 1.36
N SER A 234 -5.13 -25.64 0.73
CA SER A 234 -5.96 -25.41 -0.46
C SER A 234 -7.27 -24.71 -0.12
N ILE A 235 -7.75 -23.93 -1.07
CA ILE A 235 -9.03 -23.24 -1.04
C ILE A 235 -9.80 -23.61 -2.31
N SER A 236 -10.92 -24.35 -2.14
CA SER A 236 -11.81 -24.65 -3.26
C SER A 236 -12.46 -23.38 -3.81
N GLU A 237 -12.96 -23.43 -5.04
CA GLU A 237 -13.66 -22.29 -5.66
C GLU A 237 -14.90 -21.90 -4.85
N GLU A 238 -15.66 -22.88 -4.33
CA GLU A 238 -16.82 -22.62 -3.46
C GLU A 238 -16.40 -21.85 -2.21
N MET A 239 -15.31 -22.28 -1.56
CA MET A 239 -14.80 -21.63 -0.37
C MET A 239 -14.28 -20.22 -0.69
N PHE A 240 -13.58 -20.04 -1.81
CA PHE A 240 -13.15 -18.71 -2.27
C PHE A 240 -14.35 -17.77 -2.48
N CYS A 241 -15.43 -18.26 -3.13
CA CYS A 241 -16.65 -17.48 -3.31
C CYS A 241 -17.30 -17.08 -1.97
N LYS A 242 -17.31 -17.98 -0.97
CA LYS A 242 -17.79 -17.66 0.38
C LYS A 242 -16.92 -16.58 1.02
N ILE A 243 -15.61 -16.72 0.99
CA ILE A 243 -14.67 -15.71 1.52
C ILE A 243 -14.93 -14.35 0.88
N ILE A 244 -15.03 -14.26 -0.44
CA ILE A 244 -15.30 -13.00 -1.16
C ILE A 244 -16.66 -12.41 -0.75
N GLY A 245 -17.68 -13.23 -0.65
CA GLY A 245 -19.03 -12.82 -0.19
C GLY A 245 -18.99 -12.25 1.23
N ARG A 246 -18.27 -12.91 2.14
CA ARG A 246 -18.10 -12.46 3.53
C ARG A 246 -17.25 -11.18 3.64
N LEU A 247 -16.19 -11.05 2.84
CA LEU A 247 -15.39 -9.81 2.76
C LEU A 247 -16.27 -8.60 2.37
N ARG A 248 -17.18 -8.79 1.41
CA ARG A 248 -18.14 -7.74 1.05
C ARG A 248 -19.15 -7.48 2.15
N LEU A 249 -19.75 -8.54 2.72
CA LEU A 249 -20.74 -8.42 3.79
C LEU A 249 -20.17 -7.70 5.01
N TYR A 250 -18.93 -7.98 5.40
CA TYR A 250 -18.24 -7.35 6.53
C TYR A 250 -18.34 -5.82 6.49
N GLN A 251 -18.21 -5.21 5.31
CA GLN A 251 -18.20 -3.76 5.16
C GLN A 251 -19.56 -3.09 5.45
N PHE A 252 -20.64 -3.87 5.37
CA PHE A 252 -22.02 -3.42 5.62
C PHE A 252 -22.55 -3.83 6.98
N LEU A 253 -21.78 -4.56 7.78
CA LEU A 253 -22.17 -4.91 9.14
C LEU A 253 -22.22 -3.67 10.05
N PRO A 254 -23.12 -3.65 11.02
CA PRO A 254 -23.11 -2.65 12.07
C PRO A 254 -21.76 -2.62 12.79
N PRO A 255 -21.23 -1.44 13.21
CA PRO A 255 -19.92 -1.33 13.86
C PRO A 255 -19.73 -2.22 15.08
N LEU A 256 -20.80 -2.51 15.83
CA LEU A 256 -20.77 -3.41 16.99
C LEU A 256 -20.58 -4.87 16.60
N GLU A 257 -21.04 -5.28 15.43
CA GLU A 257 -20.84 -6.62 14.90
C GLU A 257 -19.44 -6.76 14.31
N GLN A 258 -18.98 -5.75 13.55
CA GLN A 258 -17.61 -5.74 13.02
C GLN A 258 -16.56 -5.87 14.13
N LYS A 259 -16.75 -5.23 15.30
CA LYS A 259 -15.82 -5.29 16.44
C LYS A 259 -15.68 -6.69 17.05
N LYS A 260 -16.61 -7.61 16.78
CA LYS A 260 -16.55 -9.00 17.26
C LYS A 260 -15.80 -9.93 16.31
N LEU A 261 -15.44 -9.43 15.14
CA LEU A 261 -14.78 -10.17 14.08
C LEU A 261 -13.32 -9.68 13.92
N PRO A 262 -12.45 -10.50 13.32
CA PRO A 262 -11.12 -10.05 12.97
C PRO A 262 -11.17 -8.78 12.11
N SER A 263 -10.32 -7.81 12.44
CA SER A 263 -10.29 -6.52 11.75
C SER A 263 -9.95 -6.69 10.27
N LEU A 264 -10.71 -6.03 9.41
CA LEU A 264 -10.51 -6.06 7.96
C LEU A 264 -10.29 -4.66 7.42
N ASN A 265 -9.12 -4.42 6.83
CA ASN A 265 -8.72 -3.15 6.19
C ASN A 265 -8.81 -3.20 4.65
N ILE A 266 -9.50 -4.19 4.11
CA ILE A 266 -9.69 -4.40 2.67
C ILE A 266 -11.06 -3.82 2.29
N GLY A 267 -11.08 -2.76 1.46
CA GLY A 267 -12.32 -2.11 1.02
C GLY A 267 -12.96 -2.81 -0.20
N ASP A 268 -14.18 -2.41 -0.58
CA ASP A 268 -14.97 -3.05 -1.64
C ASP A 268 -14.27 -3.10 -3.01
N GLN A 269 -13.56 -2.02 -3.37
CA GLN A 269 -12.77 -1.99 -4.60
C GLN A 269 -11.63 -3.01 -4.58
N ALA A 270 -10.97 -3.18 -3.42
CA ALA A 270 -9.92 -4.17 -3.27
C ALA A 270 -10.47 -5.60 -3.33
N VAL A 271 -11.64 -5.87 -2.75
CA VAL A 271 -12.32 -7.18 -2.89
C VAL A 271 -12.60 -7.48 -4.37
N SER A 272 -13.06 -6.48 -5.14
CA SER A 272 -13.29 -6.65 -6.59
C SER A 272 -11.97 -6.92 -7.33
N ALA A 273 -10.87 -6.27 -6.94
CA ALA A 273 -9.55 -6.52 -7.51
C ALA A 273 -9.01 -7.92 -7.16
N MET A 274 -9.30 -8.44 -5.95
CA MET A 274 -8.98 -9.83 -5.59
C MET A 274 -9.66 -10.84 -6.52
N VAL A 275 -10.95 -10.64 -6.83
CA VAL A 275 -11.68 -11.49 -7.77
C VAL A 275 -11.08 -11.41 -9.19
N LYS A 276 -10.73 -10.21 -9.64
CA LYS A 276 -10.01 -10.04 -10.91
C LYS A 276 -8.66 -10.77 -10.89
N GLY A 277 -7.92 -10.69 -9.78
CA GLY A 277 -6.66 -11.41 -9.59
C GLY A 277 -6.84 -12.92 -9.67
N TYR A 278 -7.86 -13.46 -9.03
CA TYR A 278 -8.22 -14.88 -9.10
C TYR A 278 -8.43 -15.35 -10.55
N VAL A 279 -9.14 -14.57 -11.36
CA VAL A 279 -9.48 -14.95 -12.74
C VAL A 279 -8.33 -14.74 -13.72
N SER A 280 -7.54 -13.66 -13.58
CA SER A 280 -6.68 -13.18 -14.65
C SER A 280 -5.24 -12.83 -14.27
N ASN A 281 -4.81 -13.04 -13.00
CA ASN A 281 -3.44 -12.73 -12.63
C ASN A 281 -2.47 -13.73 -13.32
N PRO A 282 -1.47 -13.25 -14.08
CA PRO A 282 -0.58 -14.12 -14.83
C PRO A 282 0.32 -15.02 -13.97
N ASN A 283 0.59 -14.61 -12.71
CA ASN A 283 1.49 -15.33 -11.81
C ASN A 283 0.75 -16.20 -10.78
N PHE A 284 -0.43 -15.77 -10.33
CA PHE A 284 -1.14 -16.38 -9.21
C PHE A 284 -2.59 -16.73 -9.54
N GLY A 285 -3.11 -16.37 -10.72
CA GLY A 285 -4.50 -16.68 -11.12
C GLY A 285 -4.78 -18.18 -11.11
N LYS A 286 -6.06 -18.52 -10.93
CA LYS A 286 -6.53 -19.90 -10.95
C LYS A 286 -6.17 -20.55 -12.28
N LYS A 287 -5.59 -21.75 -12.21
CA LYS A 287 -5.36 -22.63 -13.36
C LYS A 287 -6.46 -23.68 -13.44
N GLU A 288 -6.72 -24.14 -14.65
CA GLU A 288 -7.72 -25.18 -14.88
C GLU A 288 -7.33 -26.48 -14.17
N GLY A 289 -8.26 -27.05 -13.39
CA GLY A 289 -8.04 -28.29 -12.64
C GLY A 289 -7.24 -28.14 -11.34
N GLU A 290 -6.77 -26.93 -10.99
CA GLU A 290 -6.04 -26.68 -9.73
C GLU A 290 -6.89 -25.87 -8.76
N GLU A 291 -6.81 -26.19 -7.47
CA GLU A 291 -7.30 -25.33 -6.39
C GLU A 291 -6.28 -24.23 -6.12
N ILE A 292 -6.76 -23.06 -5.68
CA ILE A 292 -5.87 -22.03 -5.15
C ILE A 292 -5.48 -22.36 -3.71
N THR A 293 -4.46 -21.67 -3.18
CA THR A 293 -3.98 -21.85 -1.81
C THR A 293 -4.12 -20.55 -1.01
N CYS A 294 -3.90 -20.62 0.30
CA CYS A 294 -3.82 -19.41 1.14
C CYS A 294 -2.69 -18.47 0.68
N TRP A 295 -1.62 -18.98 0.05
CA TRP A 295 -0.59 -18.17 -0.61
C TRP A 295 -1.17 -17.33 -1.77
N ASN A 296 -1.99 -17.95 -2.64
CA ASN A 296 -2.65 -17.22 -3.73
C ASN A 296 -3.61 -16.17 -3.17
N LEU A 297 -4.38 -16.50 -2.12
CA LEU A 297 -5.28 -15.55 -1.45
C LEU A 297 -4.51 -14.32 -0.94
N LEU A 298 -3.36 -14.54 -0.29
CA LEU A 298 -2.48 -13.45 0.16
C LEU A 298 -2.01 -12.59 -1.02
N GLN A 299 -1.60 -13.22 -2.14
CA GLN A 299 -1.13 -12.47 -3.31
C GLN A 299 -2.25 -11.64 -3.95
N TYR A 300 -3.49 -12.14 -4.00
CA TYR A 300 -4.63 -11.35 -4.49
C TYR A 300 -4.91 -10.15 -3.59
N ALA A 301 -4.86 -10.34 -2.27
CA ALA A 301 -5.07 -9.26 -1.31
C ALA A 301 -3.96 -8.20 -1.38
N ASN A 302 -2.69 -8.61 -1.42
CA ASN A 302 -1.55 -7.71 -1.54
C ASN A 302 -1.56 -6.92 -2.86
N GLU A 303 -1.90 -7.55 -3.99
CA GLU A 303 -2.05 -6.86 -5.27
C GLU A 303 -3.16 -5.81 -5.20
N ALA A 304 -4.29 -6.16 -4.61
CA ALA A 304 -5.44 -5.26 -4.48
C ALA A 304 -5.14 -4.03 -3.62
N VAL A 305 -4.30 -4.16 -2.58
CA VAL A 305 -3.98 -3.02 -1.69
C VAL A 305 -2.87 -2.11 -2.21
N LYS A 306 -2.22 -2.42 -3.33
CA LYS A 306 -1.32 -1.48 -4.03
C LYS A 306 -2.03 -0.19 -4.44
N SER A 307 -3.34 -0.24 -4.67
CA SER A 307 -4.18 0.92 -4.94
C SER A 307 -4.49 1.77 -3.70
N ALA A 308 -4.04 1.35 -2.51
CA ALA A 308 -4.25 2.10 -1.28
C ALA A 308 -3.44 3.40 -1.26
N TYR A 309 -3.95 4.42 -0.58
CA TYR A 309 -3.17 5.64 -0.30
C TYR A 309 -1.90 5.30 0.47
N ILE A 310 -0.83 6.05 0.23
CA ILE A 310 0.51 5.87 0.84
C ILE A 310 0.42 5.73 2.36
N ASP A 311 -0.36 6.58 3.02
CA ASP A 311 -0.53 6.62 4.48
C ASP A 311 -1.23 5.39 5.06
N ARG A 312 -1.92 4.58 4.22
CA ARG A 312 -2.64 3.36 4.62
C ARG A 312 -2.05 2.07 4.06
N TRP A 313 -1.04 2.19 3.22
CA TRP A 313 -0.52 1.05 2.47
C TRP A 313 0.10 -0.04 3.36
N LEU A 314 0.90 0.34 4.36
CA LEU A 314 1.57 -0.62 5.25
C LEU A 314 0.57 -1.37 6.14
N GLU A 315 -0.35 -0.66 6.79
CA GLU A 315 -1.37 -1.29 7.63
C GLU A 315 -2.27 -2.24 6.84
N ARG A 316 -2.54 -1.92 5.57
CA ARG A 316 -3.31 -2.82 4.70
C ARG A 316 -2.52 -4.06 4.31
N ASN A 317 -1.23 -3.93 4.00
CA ASN A 317 -0.38 -5.10 3.70
C ASN A 317 -0.26 -6.02 4.92
N GLN A 318 -0.02 -5.47 6.12
CA GLN A 318 -0.03 -6.25 7.35
C GLN A 318 -1.37 -6.98 7.54
N ASN A 319 -2.49 -6.27 7.41
CA ASN A 319 -3.81 -6.85 7.55
C ASN A 319 -4.10 -7.96 6.51
N CYS A 320 -3.58 -7.84 5.27
CA CYS A 320 -3.67 -8.92 4.28
C CYS A 320 -2.93 -10.18 4.74
N MET A 321 -1.78 -10.02 5.38
CA MET A 321 -1.02 -11.15 5.94
C MET A 321 -1.76 -11.80 7.09
N ASP A 322 -2.22 -11.01 8.07
CA ASP A 322 -3.01 -11.49 9.21
C ASP A 322 -4.28 -12.23 8.72
N PHE A 323 -4.95 -11.67 7.69
CA PHE A 323 -6.12 -12.29 7.10
C PHE A 323 -5.80 -13.65 6.47
N ALA A 324 -4.76 -13.76 5.66
CA ALA A 324 -4.38 -15.02 5.01
C ALA A 324 -4.00 -16.10 6.03
N LEU A 325 -3.24 -15.74 7.07
CA LEU A 325 -2.87 -16.63 8.17
C LEU A 325 -4.09 -17.06 9.00
N GLY A 326 -5.01 -16.13 9.26
CA GLY A 326 -6.24 -16.41 9.98
C GLY A 326 -7.16 -17.37 9.20
N ILE A 327 -7.31 -17.17 7.90
CA ILE A 327 -8.05 -18.09 7.02
C ILE A 327 -7.40 -19.48 7.00
N GLN A 328 -6.06 -19.55 6.93
CA GLN A 328 -5.34 -20.81 7.01
C GLN A 328 -5.60 -21.55 8.31
N LYS A 329 -5.50 -20.86 9.46
CA LYS A 329 -5.80 -21.44 10.78
C LYS A 329 -7.24 -21.95 10.84
N ALA A 330 -8.20 -21.19 10.32
CA ALA A 330 -9.61 -21.55 10.31
C ALA A 330 -9.88 -22.78 9.44
N LEU A 331 -9.31 -22.86 8.24
CA LEU A 331 -9.43 -24.02 7.36
C LEU A 331 -8.84 -25.30 7.97
N ASN A 332 -7.78 -25.16 8.78
CA ASN A 332 -7.13 -26.26 9.48
C ASN A 332 -7.78 -26.58 10.84
N GLY A 333 -8.92 -25.97 11.19
CA GLY A 333 -9.64 -26.21 12.44
C GLY A 333 -9.01 -25.61 13.70
N ASN A 334 -8.06 -24.68 13.55
CA ASN A 334 -7.28 -24.05 14.64
C ASN A 334 -7.65 -22.57 14.84
N ASP A 335 -8.87 -22.15 14.49
CA ASP A 335 -9.30 -20.76 14.62
C ASP A 335 -9.59 -20.40 16.06
N THR A 336 -8.84 -19.47 16.61
CA THR A 336 -9.03 -18.86 17.94
C THR A 336 -9.44 -17.38 17.87
N GLU A 337 -9.47 -16.81 16.68
CA GLU A 337 -9.63 -15.36 16.45
C GLU A 337 -10.95 -15.00 15.76
N GLY A 338 -11.73 -16.01 15.30
CA GLY A 338 -13.05 -15.81 14.70
C GLY A 338 -13.04 -15.72 13.17
N TYR A 339 -11.97 -16.15 12.50
CA TYR A 339 -11.89 -16.22 11.04
C TYR A 339 -12.84 -17.24 10.41
N ASN A 340 -13.34 -18.21 11.18
CA ASN A 340 -14.39 -19.13 10.74
C ASN A 340 -15.64 -18.41 10.20
N TRP A 341 -15.88 -17.18 10.64
CA TRP A 341 -16.97 -16.37 10.11
C TRP A 341 -16.84 -16.11 8.60
N TYR A 342 -15.61 -15.99 8.10
CA TYR A 342 -15.38 -15.80 6.66
C TYR A 342 -15.56 -17.08 5.84
N LEU A 343 -15.64 -18.24 6.48
CA LEU A 343 -15.80 -19.56 5.85
C LEU A 343 -17.23 -20.09 5.89
N SER A 344 -18.10 -19.45 6.69
CA SER A 344 -19.48 -19.90 6.95
C SER A 344 -20.51 -19.41 5.95
#